data_f7d4eb05dfbcbc34508a92c42ad113b2
#
_entry.id   f7d4eb05dfbcbc34508a92c42ad113b2
#
_cell.length_a   1.000
_cell.length_b   1.000
_cell.length_c   1.000
_cell.angle_alpha   90.00
_cell.angle_beta   90.00
_cell.angle_gamma   90.00
#
_symmetry.space_group_name_H-M   'P 1'
#
loop_
_entity.id
_entity.type
_entity.pdbx_description
1 polymer ?
#
loop_
_entity_poly.entity_id
_entity_poly.type
_entity_poly.pdbx_seq_one_letter_code
_entity_poly.pdbx_strand_id
1 'polypeptide(L)'
;MNTACSRKGENKIVMQWENSLLLPGCTGMLKNVGLAGAYSGIVEDKLLVLGGANFPDKYPWEGGVKTWWSTLYSYDLHMDKWTVYDDFLNSPLAYGVSICLPEGLLCIGGCDRMQCSDKVFLIKKEGVSFVVDSVSYPALPVPLANATGAIGDNCIYIAGGQETMTNEQSTNHFYMLDLLHKEKGWQKMPGWEGPSLAYAVSVVQGGRFYLFSGRSYAPNEVMVEYTEGYVYEPGSRKWSKIAGNFPVMAGTAIPYEKIR
;
A
#
# COMPACT_ATOMS: atom_id res chain seq x y z
N MET A 1 -7.43 53.31 23.22
CA MET A 1 -7.29 51.94 23.77
C MET A 1 -7.21 50.98 22.57
N ASN A 2 -6.01 50.59 22.20
CA ASN A 2 -5.78 49.64 21.10
C ASN A 2 -5.72 48.24 21.66
N THR A 3 -6.73 47.44 21.38
CA THR A 3 -6.76 46.03 21.75
C THR A 3 -5.97 45.25 20.69
N ALA A 4 -4.74 44.87 21.01
CA ALA A 4 -3.94 43.98 20.20
C ALA A 4 -4.55 42.59 20.24
N CYS A 5 -5.09 42.12 19.12
CA CYS A 5 -5.51 40.75 18.92
C CYS A 5 -4.25 39.88 18.75
N SER A 6 -3.86 39.15 19.78
CA SER A 6 -2.77 38.20 19.72
C SER A 6 -3.20 37.02 18.83
N ARG A 7 -2.64 36.87 17.65
CA ARG A 7 -2.71 35.67 16.84
C ARG A 7 -2.03 34.53 17.62
N LYS A 8 -2.80 33.54 18.02
CA LYS A 8 -2.25 32.26 18.50
C LYS A 8 -1.33 31.71 17.42
N GLY A 9 -0.05 31.49 17.77
CA GLY A 9 0.93 30.93 16.85
C GLY A 9 0.44 29.59 16.32
N GLU A 10 0.39 29.46 15.00
CA GLU A 10 0.22 28.16 14.35
C GLU A 10 1.44 27.31 14.69
N ASN A 11 1.23 26.21 15.38
CA ASN A 11 2.27 25.19 15.57
C ASN A 11 2.60 24.61 14.18
N LYS A 12 3.66 25.10 13.57
CA LYS A 12 4.19 24.49 12.35
C LYS A 12 4.78 23.13 12.70
N ILE A 13 4.22 22.06 12.14
CA ILE A 13 4.86 20.75 12.16
C ILE A 13 6.08 20.85 11.22
N VAL A 14 7.27 20.64 11.79
CA VAL A 14 8.50 20.57 11.00
C VAL A 14 8.83 19.07 10.88
N MET A 15 8.81 18.56 9.64
CA MET A 15 9.28 17.21 9.35
C MET A 15 10.77 17.26 8.99
N GLN A 16 11.56 16.43 9.64
CA GLN A 16 12.96 16.22 9.34
C GLN A 16 13.12 14.86 8.68
N TRP A 17 13.85 14.81 7.56
CA TRP A 17 14.13 13.57 6.83
C TRP A 17 15.57 13.15 7.06
N GLU A 18 15.78 11.90 7.44
CA GLU A 18 17.10 11.29 7.62
C GLU A 18 17.21 10.01 6.80
N ASN A 19 18.38 9.79 6.20
CA ASN A 19 18.72 8.56 5.47
C ASN A 19 19.44 7.60 6.43
N SER A 20 18.73 6.99 7.36
CA SER A 20 19.36 6.18 8.42
C SER A 20 19.30 4.67 8.18
N LEU A 21 18.32 4.16 7.43
CA LEU A 21 18.08 2.74 7.26
C LEU A 21 18.25 2.31 5.79
N LEU A 22 19.44 1.84 5.46
CA LEU A 22 19.67 1.24 4.14
C LEU A 22 19.31 -0.25 4.20
N LEU A 23 18.48 -0.69 3.25
CA LEU A 23 18.20 -2.12 3.07
C LEU A 23 19.50 -2.85 2.66
N PRO A 24 19.83 -3.97 3.32
CA PRO A 24 20.96 -4.80 2.90
C PRO A 24 20.71 -5.46 1.55
N GLY A 25 21.75 -5.94 0.91
CA GLY A 25 21.61 -6.85 -0.24
C GLY A 25 21.07 -8.22 0.21
N CYS A 26 20.54 -8.97 -0.72
CA CYS A 26 20.15 -10.37 -0.54
C CYS A 26 20.85 -11.24 -1.59
N THR A 27 20.63 -12.54 -1.54
CA THR A 27 21.18 -13.46 -2.55
C THR A 27 20.78 -13.02 -3.96
N GLY A 28 21.75 -12.87 -4.85
CA GLY A 28 21.57 -12.33 -6.21
C GLY A 28 21.56 -10.80 -6.31
N MET A 29 21.76 -10.08 -5.20
CA MET A 29 21.82 -8.62 -5.16
C MET A 29 23.04 -8.16 -4.34
N LEU A 30 24.09 -7.68 -4.99
CA LEU A 30 25.31 -7.21 -4.31
C LEU A 30 25.04 -5.98 -3.43
N LYS A 31 24.18 -5.07 -3.92
CA LYS A 31 23.78 -3.85 -3.22
C LYS A 31 22.31 -3.61 -3.45
N ASN A 32 21.55 -3.34 -2.40
CA ASN A 32 20.17 -2.97 -2.54
C ASN A 32 20.06 -1.52 -3.05
N VAL A 33 19.45 -1.34 -4.22
CA VAL A 33 19.19 -0.04 -4.84
C VAL A 33 17.80 0.50 -4.52
N GLY A 34 17.12 -0.11 -3.56
CA GLY A 34 15.73 0.15 -3.20
C GLY A 34 14.77 -0.86 -3.84
N LEU A 35 13.57 -0.93 -3.31
CA LEU A 35 12.51 -1.83 -3.75
C LEU A 35 11.24 -1.04 -4.02
N ALA A 36 10.74 -1.10 -5.23
CA ALA A 36 9.44 -0.54 -5.58
C ALA A 36 8.33 -1.54 -5.25
N GLY A 37 7.23 -1.07 -4.69
CA GLY A 37 6.05 -1.87 -4.42
C GLY A 37 6.26 -3.01 -3.42
N ALA A 38 7.25 -2.92 -2.54
CA ALA A 38 7.41 -3.87 -1.45
C ALA A 38 6.23 -3.75 -0.47
N TYR A 39 5.81 -4.87 0.12
CA TYR A 39 4.94 -4.84 1.29
C TYR A 39 5.75 -4.42 2.49
N SER A 40 5.22 -3.49 3.29
CA SER A 40 5.94 -3.01 4.46
C SER A 40 5.01 -2.66 5.61
N GLY A 41 5.52 -2.82 6.82
CA GLY A 41 4.80 -2.47 8.02
C GLY A 41 5.55 -2.88 9.28
N ILE A 42 5.03 -2.47 10.41
CA ILE A 42 5.59 -2.82 11.72
C ILE A 42 4.77 -3.97 12.31
N VAL A 43 5.46 -5.03 12.71
CA VAL A 43 4.91 -6.19 13.42
C VAL A 43 5.66 -6.29 14.74
N GLU A 44 4.95 -6.05 15.84
CA GLU A 44 5.51 -5.87 17.17
C GLU A 44 6.60 -4.77 17.16
N ASP A 45 7.86 -5.13 17.32
CA ASP A 45 9.06 -4.28 17.38
C ASP A 45 9.94 -4.38 16.13
N LYS A 46 9.41 -4.95 15.03
CA LYS A 46 10.15 -5.18 13.78
C LYS A 46 9.51 -4.42 12.62
N LEU A 47 10.32 -3.64 11.91
CA LEU A 47 9.95 -3.15 10.60
C LEU A 47 10.18 -4.27 9.57
N LEU A 48 9.13 -4.68 8.89
CA LEU A 48 9.18 -5.67 7.82
C LEU A 48 9.15 -5.00 6.47
N VAL A 49 9.97 -5.50 5.53
CA VAL A 49 9.92 -5.15 4.10
C VAL A 49 9.98 -6.45 3.31
N LEU A 50 8.94 -6.75 2.56
CA LEU A 50 8.77 -8.03 1.87
C LEU A 50 8.59 -7.85 0.38
N GLY A 51 9.29 -8.66 -0.40
CA GLY A 51 9.15 -8.69 -1.85
C GLY A 51 9.60 -7.39 -2.51
N GLY A 52 8.78 -6.85 -3.40
CA GLY A 52 9.13 -5.68 -4.19
C GLY A 52 9.87 -6.01 -5.47
N ALA A 53 10.16 -4.99 -6.26
CA ALA A 53 10.87 -5.13 -7.52
C ALA A 53 11.84 -3.98 -7.74
N ASN A 54 12.93 -4.24 -8.46
CA ASN A 54 13.89 -3.21 -8.85
C ASN A 54 14.66 -3.61 -10.11
N PHE A 55 15.66 -2.84 -10.45
CA PHE A 55 16.62 -3.11 -11.51
C PHE A 55 18.01 -3.29 -10.87
N PRO A 56 18.40 -4.53 -10.49
CA PRO A 56 19.58 -4.75 -9.66
C PRO A 56 20.91 -4.47 -10.36
N ASP A 57 21.00 -4.64 -11.69
CA ASP A 57 22.26 -4.57 -12.44
C ASP A 57 22.46 -3.23 -13.14
N LYS A 58 21.42 -2.76 -13.88
CA LYS A 58 21.46 -1.56 -14.73
C LYS A 58 20.13 -0.83 -14.66
N TYR A 59 20.15 0.46 -14.93
CA TYR A 59 18.91 1.23 -15.03
C TYR A 59 18.06 0.79 -16.25
N PRO A 60 16.73 1.02 -16.24
CA PRO A 60 15.84 0.64 -17.34
C PRO A 60 16.30 1.17 -18.70
N TRP A 61 16.74 2.43 -18.73
CA TRP A 61 17.21 3.09 -19.96
C TRP A 61 18.57 2.62 -20.46
N GLU A 62 19.29 1.83 -19.68
CA GLU A 62 20.54 1.15 -20.01
C GLU A 62 20.32 -0.32 -20.39
N GLY A 63 19.06 -0.74 -20.55
CA GLY A 63 18.68 -2.12 -20.85
C GLY A 63 18.64 -3.04 -19.62
N GLY A 64 18.51 -2.47 -18.42
CA GLY A 64 18.34 -3.24 -17.18
C GLY A 64 17.05 -4.06 -17.18
N VAL A 65 17.11 -5.25 -16.58
CA VAL A 65 15.98 -6.17 -16.46
C VAL A 65 15.37 -6.01 -15.07
N LYS A 66 14.06 -5.72 -15.04
CA LYS A 66 13.30 -5.64 -13.80
C LYS A 66 13.20 -7.02 -13.15
N THR A 67 13.55 -7.08 -11.88
CA THR A 67 13.54 -8.30 -11.06
C THR A 67 12.56 -8.13 -9.90
N TRP A 68 11.74 -9.15 -9.67
CA TRP A 68 10.85 -9.26 -8.51
C TRP A 68 11.50 -10.16 -7.47
N TRP A 69 11.28 -9.85 -6.21
CA TRP A 69 11.92 -10.51 -5.08
C TRP A 69 10.92 -11.24 -4.19
N SER A 70 11.40 -12.32 -3.56
CA SER A 70 10.66 -13.11 -2.56
C SER A 70 11.19 -12.90 -1.13
N THR A 71 12.22 -12.06 -0.99
CA THR A 71 12.98 -11.83 0.23
C THR A 71 12.16 -11.05 1.26
N LEU A 72 12.23 -11.47 2.53
CA LEU A 72 11.78 -10.70 3.68
C LEU A 72 12.99 -10.07 4.38
N TYR A 73 12.93 -8.77 4.59
CA TYR A 73 13.85 -8.01 5.44
C TYR A 73 13.12 -7.67 6.73
N SER A 74 13.75 -7.95 7.86
CA SER A 74 13.25 -7.61 9.19
C SER A 74 14.28 -6.74 9.92
N TYR A 75 13.88 -5.51 10.25
CA TYR A 75 14.71 -4.60 11.05
C TYR A 75 14.23 -4.56 12.48
N ASP A 76 15.11 -4.90 13.39
CA ASP A 76 14.87 -4.82 14.83
C ASP A 76 15.01 -3.37 15.30
N LEU A 77 13.91 -2.77 15.76
CA LEU A 77 13.85 -1.38 16.21
C LEU A 77 14.62 -1.12 17.51
N HIS A 78 14.91 -2.17 18.30
CA HIS A 78 15.67 -2.07 19.54
C HIS A 78 17.16 -2.38 19.37
N MET A 79 17.45 -3.36 18.49
CA MET A 79 18.83 -3.82 18.27
C MET A 79 19.53 -3.09 17.13
N ASP A 80 18.81 -2.25 16.38
CA ASP A 80 19.32 -1.50 15.22
C ASP A 80 19.97 -2.43 14.18
N LYS A 81 19.28 -3.55 13.85
CA LYS A 81 19.86 -4.62 13.05
C LYS A 81 18.88 -5.22 12.07
N TRP A 82 19.34 -5.41 10.83
CA TRP A 82 18.64 -6.16 9.80
C TRP A 82 18.88 -7.67 9.91
N THR A 83 17.81 -8.45 9.67
CA THR A 83 17.85 -9.87 9.35
C THR A 83 17.24 -10.07 7.97
N VAL A 84 17.88 -10.85 7.12
CA VAL A 84 17.42 -11.13 5.75
C VAL A 84 16.98 -12.59 5.69
N TYR A 85 15.82 -12.83 5.16
CA TYR A 85 15.27 -14.16 4.90
C TYR A 85 15.10 -14.27 3.37
N ASP A 86 16.09 -14.87 2.71
CA ASP A 86 16.05 -15.14 1.28
C ASP A 86 14.95 -16.17 0.98
N ASP A 87 14.34 -16.06 -0.20
CA ASP A 87 13.29 -16.97 -0.66
C ASP A 87 12.14 -17.20 0.34
N PHE A 88 11.80 -16.16 1.09
CA PHE A 88 10.75 -16.22 2.13
C PHE A 88 9.37 -16.52 1.55
N LEU A 89 9.03 -15.91 0.41
CA LEU A 89 7.84 -16.29 -0.35
C LEU A 89 8.18 -17.38 -1.37
N ASN A 90 7.23 -18.29 -1.60
CA ASN A 90 7.37 -19.32 -2.65
C ASN A 90 7.42 -18.74 -4.07
N SER A 91 6.99 -17.50 -4.26
CA SER A 91 7.04 -16.78 -5.53
C SER A 91 7.25 -15.30 -5.27
N PRO A 92 8.09 -14.62 -6.09
CA PRO A 92 8.30 -13.18 -5.98
C PRO A 92 6.98 -12.40 -6.13
N LEU A 93 6.82 -11.33 -5.35
CA LEU A 93 5.60 -10.52 -5.39
C LEU A 93 5.89 -9.06 -5.07
N ALA A 94 5.16 -8.14 -5.75
CA ALA A 94 5.29 -6.70 -5.55
C ALA A 94 3.98 -5.98 -5.87
N TYR A 95 3.87 -4.69 -5.54
CA TYR A 95 2.78 -3.79 -5.93
C TYR A 95 1.40 -4.17 -5.37
N GLY A 96 1.36 -4.88 -4.24
CA GLY A 96 0.16 -5.13 -3.46
C GLY A 96 -0.06 -4.07 -2.38
N VAL A 97 -1.10 -4.27 -1.59
CA VAL A 97 -1.45 -3.42 -0.45
C VAL A 97 -0.95 -4.05 0.85
N SER A 98 -0.43 -3.22 1.74
CA SER A 98 0.04 -3.59 3.08
C SER A 98 -0.87 -3.00 4.14
N ILE A 99 -1.36 -3.82 5.06
CA ILE A 99 -2.14 -3.39 6.22
C ILE A 99 -1.50 -3.96 7.48
N CYS A 100 -1.09 -3.09 8.41
CA CYS A 100 -0.66 -3.51 9.73
C CYS A 100 -1.86 -3.88 10.58
N LEU A 101 -1.86 -5.10 11.11
CA LEU A 101 -2.86 -5.61 12.04
C LEU A 101 -2.17 -5.99 13.36
N PRO A 102 -2.92 -6.08 14.48
CA PRO A 102 -2.34 -6.54 15.74
C PRO A 102 -1.64 -7.90 15.65
N GLU A 103 -2.15 -8.79 14.80
CA GLU A 103 -1.61 -10.14 14.58
C GLU A 103 -0.50 -10.22 13.52
N GLY A 104 -0.23 -9.15 12.77
CA GLY A 104 0.85 -9.16 11.76
C GLY A 104 0.67 -8.19 10.62
N LEU A 105 1.46 -8.37 9.57
CA LEU A 105 1.40 -7.62 8.32
C LEU A 105 0.54 -8.36 7.30
N LEU A 106 -0.64 -7.83 6.99
CA LEU A 106 -1.51 -8.36 5.95
C LEU A 106 -1.07 -7.83 4.59
N CYS A 107 -0.76 -8.75 3.67
CA CYS A 107 -0.36 -8.51 2.30
C CYS A 107 -1.51 -8.89 1.37
N ILE A 108 -1.93 -7.98 0.49
CA ILE A 108 -3.15 -8.12 -0.30
C ILE A 108 -2.84 -7.87 -1.77
N GLY A 109 -3.14 -8.84 -2.64
CA GLY A 109 -2.94 -8.71 -4.08
C GLY A 109 -1.47 -8.59 -4.47
N GLY A 110 -1.18 -7.74 -5.45
CA GLY A 110 0.14 -7.53 -6.03
C GLY A 110 0.33 -8.23 -7.37
N CYS A 111 1.55 -8.25 -7.88
CA CYS A 111 1.90 -8.98 -9.10
C CYS A 111 3.31 -9.55 -9.05
N ASP A 112 3.53 -10.57 -9.84
CA ASP A 112 4.85 -10.99 -10.29
C ASP A 112 5.16 -10.40 -11.69
N ARG A 113 6.13 -10.98 -12.38
CA ARG A 113 6.51 -10.56 -13.74
C ARG A 113 5.39 -10.80 -14.77
N MET A 114 4.54 -11.80 -14.55
CA MET A 114 3.61 -12.34 -15.56
C MET A 114 2.16 -11.98 -15.29
N GLN A 115 1.77 -11.91 -14.01
CA GLN A 115 0.37 -11.81 -13.64
C GLN A 115 0.12 -11.07 -12.33
N CYS A 116 -1.08 -10.51 -12.21
CA CYS A 116 -1.60 -10.00 -10.95
C CYS A 116 -2.07 -11.16 -10.06
N SER A 117 -2.15 -10.92 -8.77
CA SER A 117 -2.50 -11.89 -7.74
C SER A 117 -3.77 -11.48 -6.99
N ASP A 118 -4.60 -12.44 -6.68
CA ASP A 118 -5.75 -12.32 -5.77
C ASP A 118 -5.43 -12.77 -4.34
N LYS A 119 -4.20 -13.22 -4.09
CA LYS A 119 -3.79 -13.77 -2.79
C LYS A 119 -3.87 -12.70 -1.70
N VAL A 120 -4.32 -13.13 -0.54
CA VAL A 120 -4.30 -12.38 0.72
C VAL A 120 -3.64 -13.28 1.76
N PHE A 121 -2.57 -12.79 2.37
CA PHE A 121 -1.82 -13.57 3.36
C PHE A 121 -1.26 -12.67 4.45
N LEU A 122 -1.12 -13.24 5.64
CA LEU A 122 -0.61 -12.56 6.82
C LEU A 122 0.83 -13.00 7.09
N ILE A 123 1.73 -12.05 7.28
CA ILE A 123 3.04 -12.32 7.85
C ILE A 123 2.93 -12.12 9.34
N LYS A 124 3.05 -13.19 10.10
CA LYS A 124 2.99 -13.17 11.56
C LYS A 124 4.27 -13.72 12.17
N LYS A 125 4.55 -13.30 13.39
CA LYS A 125 5.69 -13.81 14.15
C LYS A 125 5.29 -15.10 14.85
N GLU A 126 6.12 -16.13 14.72
CA GLU A 126 6.02 -17.36 15.48
C GLU A 126 7.37 -17.67 16.15
N GLY A 127 7.43 -17.49 17.48
CA GLY A 127 8.67 -17.59 18.23
C GLY A 127 9.68 -16.52 17.80
N VAL A 128 10.81 -16.94 17.24
CA VAL A 128 11.88 -16.03 16.75
C VAL A 128 11.83 -15.78 15.25
N SER A 129 10.93 -16.45 14.53
CA SER A 129 10.83 -16.42 13.06
C SER A 129 9.51 -15.80 12.61
N PHE A 130 9.44 -15.48 11.32
CA PHE A 130 8.21 -15.08 10.65
C PHE A 130 7.68 -16.24 9.79
N VAL A 131 6.36 -16.33 9.68
CA VAL A 131 5.66 -17.33 8.86
C VAL A 131 4.59 -16.67 8.00
N VAL A 132 4.25 -17.33 6.90
CA VAL A 132 3.16 -16.93 5.99
C VAL A 132 1.90 -17.70 6.35
N ASP A 133 0.87 -17.00 6.77
CA ASP A 133 -0.48 -17.55 6.96
C ASP A 133 -1.35 -17.16 5.76
N SER A 134 -1.61 -18.09 4.88
CA SER A 134 -2.40 -17.90 3.65
C SER A 134 -3.85 -18.39 3.78
N VAL A 135 -4.30 -18.74 5.00
CA VAL A 135 -5.61 -19.36 5.23
C VAL A 135 -6.57 -18.44 6.00
N SER A 136 -6.04 -17.62 6.91
CA SER A 136 -6.86 -16.82 7.84
C SER A 136 -7.64 -15.67 7.19
N TYR A 137 -7.35 -15.36 5.93
CA TYR A 137 -8.00 -14.27 5.19
C TYR A 137 -8.48 -14.72 3.83
N PRO A 138 -9.68 -14.31 3.39
CA PRO A 138 -10.21 -14.67 2.08
C PRO A 138 -9.42 -13.99 0.95
N ALA A 139 -9.21 -14.70 -0.16
CA ALA A 139 -8.63 -14.12 -1.37
C ALA A 139 -9.50 -12.97 -1.91
N LEU A 140 -8.89 -12.05 -2.67
CA LEU A 140 -9.62 -11.01 -3.40
C LEU A 140 -10.56 -11.65 -4.43
N PRO A 141 -11.70 -11.01 -4.75
CA PRO A 141 -12.61 -11.49 -5.80
C PRO A 141 -11.99 -11.51 -7.20
N VAL A 142 -11.00 -10.68 -7.42
CA VAL A 142 -10.22 -10.58 -8.67
C VAL A 142 -8.76 -10.31 -8.34
N PRO A 143 -7.81 -10.71 -9.19
CA PRO A 143 -6.41 -10.31 -9.04
C PRO A 143 -6.28 -8.78 -9.12
N LEU A 144 -5.48 -8.17 -8.23
CA LEU A 144 -5.24 -6.72 -8.24
C LEU A 144 -3.79 -6.39 -7.91
N ALA A 145 -3.16 -5.58 -8.77
CA ALA A 145 -1.91 -4.89 -8.49
C ALA A 145 -2.10 -3.38 -8.58
N ASN A 146 -1.18 -2.61 -7.98
CA ASN A 146 -1.23 -1.14 -8.00
C ASN A 146 -2.53 -0.53 -7.45
N ALA A 147 -3.28 -1.31 -6.68
CA ALA A 147 -4.41 -0.85 -5.90
C ALA A 147 -3.92 -0.11 -4.64
N THR A 148 -4.80 0.65 -4.03
CA THR A 148 -4.57 1.26 -2.72
C THR A 148 -5.55 0.71 -1.69
N GLY A 149 -5.17 0.75 -0.42
CA GLY A 149 -6.06 0.30 0.65
C GLY A 149 -5.75 0.93 1.99
N ALA A 150 -6.76 0.93 2.84
CA ALA A 150 -6.65 1.44 4.20
C ALA A 150 -7.61 0.68 5.13
N ILE A 151 -7.33 0.73 6.43
CA ILE A 151 -8.13 0.11 7.49
C ILE A 151 -8.76 1.17 8.38
N GLY A 152 -9.98 0.96 8.79
CA GLY A 152 -10.69 1.73 9.83
C GLY A 152 -11.97 1.04 10.26
N ASP A 153 -12.34 1.21 11.53
CA ASP A 153 -13.57 0.67 12.13
C ASP A 153 -13.77 -0.85 11.86
N ASN A 154 -12.69 -1.65 12.00
CA ASN A 154 -12.65 -3.07 11.71
C ASN A 154 -12.93 -3.44 10.24
N CYS A 155 -12.86 -2.49 9.31
CA CYS A 155 -13.02 -2.74 7.89
C CYS A 155 -11.74 -2.42 7.13
N ILE A 156 -11.34 -3.32 6.23
CA ILE A 156 -10.29 -3.06 5.24
C ILE A 156 -10.97 -2.68 3.93
N TYR A 157 -10.53 -1.58 3.34
CA TYR A 157 -10.99 -1.10 2.05
C TYR A 157 -9.87 -1.21 1.02
N ILE A 158 -10.22 -1.69 -0.20
CA ILE A 158 -9.30 -1.75 -1.35
C ILE A 158 -9.96 -1.01 -2.50
N ALA A 159 -9.23 -0.11 -3.14
CA ALA A 159 -9.74 0.73 -4.23
C ALA A 159 -8.81 0.74 -5.44
N GLY A 160 -9.40 0.68 -6.63
CA GLY A 160 -8.71 0.79 -7.91
C GLY A 160 -7.80 -0.38 -8.22
N GLY A 161 -6.69 -0.09 -8.91
CA GLY A 161 -5.69 -1.06 -9.30
C GLY A 161 -5.86 -1.56 -10.73
N GLN A 162 -5.14 -2.61 -11.04
CA GLN A 162 -5.09 -3.29 -12.35
C GLN A 162 -5.27 -4.78 -12.16
N GLU A 163 -6.07 -5.43 -13.00
CA GLU A 163 -6.31 -6.88 -12.93
C GLU A 163 -5.27 -7.69 -13.72
N THR A 164 -4.62 -7.05 -14.68
CA THR A 164 -3.64 -7.69 -15.55
C THR A 164 -2.39 -6.83 -15.71
N MET A 165 -1.26 -7.48 -16.03
CA MET A 165 0.00 -6.79 -16.35
C MET A 165 0.15 -6.50 -17.85
N THR A 166 -0.70 -7.07 -18.71
CA THR A 166 -0.58 -6.97 -20.16
C THR A 166 -1.35 -5.81 -20.77
N ASN A 167 -2.49 -5.43 -20.19
CA ASN A 167 -3.34 -4.36 -20.71
C ASN A 167 -3.22 -3.05 -19.96
N GLU A 168 -2.54 -3.05 -18.82
CA GLU A 168 -2.37 -1.91 -17.91
C GLU A 168 -3.68 -1.15 -17.59
N GLN A 169 -4.85 -1.75 -17.87
CA GLN A 169 -6.13 -1.12 -17.65
C GLN A 169 -6.40 -0.94 -16.17
N SER A 170 -6.69 0.30 -15.77
CA SER A 170 -7.09 0.62 -14.41
C SER A 170 -8.54 0.27 -14.15
N THR A 171 -8.91 0.06 -12.89
CA THR A 171 -10.27 -0.26 -12.46
C THR A 171 -10.82 0.82 -11.53
N ASN A 172 -12.14 0.81 -11.33
CA ASN A 172 -12.82 1.54 -10.27
C ASN A 172 -13.41 0.60 -9.22
N HIS A 173 -12.80 -0.57 -9.06
CA HIS A 173 -13.20 -1.52 -8.04
C HIS A 173 -13.05 -0.91 -6.66
N PHE A 174 -14.04 -1.19 -5.83
CA PHE A 174 -14.02 -0.86 -4.42
C PHE A 174 -14.53 -2.07 -3.64
N TYR A 175 -13.68 -2.62 -2.80
CA TYR A 175 -13.97 -3.78 -1.97
C TYR A 175 -13.81 -3.45 -0.51
N MET A 176 -14.61 -4.09 0.33
CA MET A 176 -14.55 -4.02 1.78
C MET A 176 -14.48 -5.42 2.37
N LEU A 177 -13.60 -5.63 3.34
CA LEU A 177 -13.57 -6.82 4.19
C LEU A 177 -13.87 -6.40 5.62
N ASP A 178 -14.95 -6.95 6.19
CA ASP A 178 -15.29 -6.81 7.61
C ASP A 178 -14.45 -7.82 8.41
N LEU A 179 -13.56 -7.33 9.25
CA LEU A 179 -12.67 -8.17 10.06
C LEU A 179 -13.39 -8.94 11.16
N LEU A 180 -14.57 -8.49 11.57
CA LEU A 180 -15.41 -9.19 12.52
C LEU A 180 -16.20 -10.34 11.88
N HIS A 181 -16.31 -10.33 10.54
CA HIS A 181 -17.06 -11.29 9.74
C HIS A 181 -16.30 -11.72 8.49
N LYS A 182 -15.03 -12.10 8.65
CA LYS A 182 -14.14 -12.49 7.54
C LYS A 182 -14.67 -13.65 6.70
N GLU A 183 -15.49 -14.52 7.31
CA GLU A 183 -16.13 -15.64 6.64
C GLU A 183 -17.09 -15.22 5.51
N LYS A 184 -17.60 -13.99 5.52
CA LYS A 184 -18.43 -13.43 4.43
C LYS A 184 -17.63 -13.04 3.19
N GLY A 185 -16.30 -13.01 3.30
CA GLY A 185 -15.41 -12.60 2.23
C GLY A 185 -15.47 -11.11 1.90
N TRP A 186 -14.77 -10.74 0.84
CA TRP A 186 -14.75 -9.38 0.33
C TRP A 186 -16.10 -9.01 -0.30
N GLN A 187 -16.64 -7.87 0.13
CA GLN A 187 -17.88 -7.32 -0.41
C GLN A 187 -17.55 -6.26 -1.46
N LYS A 188 -18.14 -6.38 -2.66
CA LYS A 188 -18.07 -5.33 -3.66
C LYS A 188 -18.96 -4.16 -3.25
N MET A 189 -18.35 -2.99 -3.17
CA MET A 189 -19.00 -1.74 -2.79
C MET A 189 -19.21 -0.86 -4.03
N PRO A 190 -20.13 0.14 -3.99
CA PRO A 190 -20.22 1.15 -5.05
C PRO A 190 -18.87 1.84 -5.24
N GLY A 191 -18.38 1.93 -6.47
CA GLY A 191 -17.19 2.72 -6.82
C GLY A 191 -17.50 4.22 -6.85
N TRP A 192 -16.47 5.04 -6.91
CA TRP A 192 -16.59 6.49 -7.05
C TRP A 192 -17.03 6.88 -8.46
N GLU A 193 -17.70 8.02 -8.56
CA GLU A 193 -18.06 8.63 -9.85
C GLU A 193 -16.86 9.42 -10.41
N GLY A 194 -16.03 8.75 -11.19
CA GLY A 194 -14.79 9.33 -11.74
C GLY A 194 -14.03 8.30 -12.57
N PRO A 195 -12.80 8.65 -13.00
CA PRO A 195 -11.96 7.74 -13.77
C PRO A 195 -11.59 6.48 -12.98
N SER A 196 -11.35 5.40 -13.68
CA SER A 196 -10.65 4.25 -13.09
C SER A 196 -9.23 4.66 -12.71
N LEU A 197 -8.73 4.17 -11.57
CA LEU A 197 -7.46 4.63 -11.02
C LEU A 197 -6.58 3.44 -10.60
N ALA A 198 -5.30 3.53 -10.96
CA ALA A 198 -4.22 2.76 -10.36
C ALA A 198 -3.21 3.72 -9.72
N TYR A 199 -2.38 3.23 -8.81
CA TYR A 199 -1.37 4.02 -8.09
C TYR A 199 -1.94 5.18 -7.27
N ALA A 200 -3.22 5.16 -6.96
CA ALA A 200 -3.86 6.12 -6.07
C ALA A 200 -3.33 5.99 -4.63
N VAL A 201 -3.58 6.98 -3.81
CA VAL A 201 -3.24 7.00 -2.38
C VAL A 201 -4.52 7.02 -1.57
N SER A 202 -4.59 6.24 -0.51
CA SER A 202 -5.79 6.19 0.35
C SER A 202 -5.46 6.21 1.84
N VAL A 203 -6.44 6.65 2.63
CA VAL A 203 -6.39 6.66 4.08
C VAL A 203 -7.80 6.58 4.65
N VAL A 204 -7.96 5.98 5.83
CA VAL A 204 -9.18 6.16 6.64
C VAL A 204 -8.91 7.18 7.71
N GLN A 205 -9.76 8.20 7.80
CA GLN A 205 -9.71 9.22 8.85
C GLN A 205 -11.11 9.64 9.26
N GLY A 206 -11.38 9.67 10.55
CA GLY A 206 -12.70 10.04 11.10
C GLY A 206 -13.82 9.12 10.61
N GLY A 207 -13.57 7.83 10.47
CA GLY A 207 -14.51 6.82 10.00
C GLY A 207 -14.85 6.88 8.50
N ARG A 208 -14.10 7.67 7.70
CA ARG A 208 -14.31 7.83 6.26
C ARG A 208 -13.09 7.35 5.49
N PHE A 209 -13.31 6.72 4.33
CA PHE A 209 -12.24 6.33 3.42
C PHE A 209 -12.01 7.44 2.39
N TYR A 210 -10.78 7.90 2.28
CA TYR A 210 -10.33 8.91 1.33
C TYR A 210 -9.49 8.28 0.25
N LEU A 211 -9.72 8.70 -1.00
CA LEU A 211 -8.99 8.27 -2.19
C LEU A 211 -8.48 9.51 -2.92
N PHE A 212 -7.19 9.55 -3.17
CA PHE A 212 -6.53 10.70 -3.80
C PHE A 212 -5.78 10.30 -5.05
N SER A 213 -5.95 11.09 -6.11
CA SER A 213 -5.09 11.06 -7.29
C SER A 213 -5.00 9.67 -7.93
N GLY A 214 -3.94 9.44 -8.67
CA GLY A 214 -3.64 8.22 -9.39
C GLY A 214 -3.61 8.43 -10.89
N ARG A 215 -3.54 7.34 -11.64
CA ARG A 215 -3.53 7.38 -13.09
C ARG A 215 -4.48 6.36 -13.68
N SER A 216 -5.04 6.70 -14.82
CA SER A 216 -5.86 5.80 -15.62
C SER A 216 -5.04 5.26 -16.78
N TYR A 217 -5.22 3.97 -17.00
CA TYR A 217 -4.80 3.30 -18.22
C TYR A 217 -6.04 2.71 -18.86
N ALA A 218 -6.29 3.06 -20.12
CA ALA A 218 -7.26 2.40 -20.95
C ALA A 218 -6.54 1.72 -22.13
N PRO A 219 -7.06 0.63 -22.66
CA PRO A 219 -6.44 -0.06 -23.79
C PRO A 219 -6.21 0.90 -24.97
N ASN A 220 -4.97 0.95 -25.46
CA ASN A 220 -4.55 1.80 -26.58
C ASN A 220 -4.68 3.32 -26.37
N GLU A 221 -4.86 3.78 -25.15
CA GLU A 221 -4.91 5.19 -24.80
C GLU A 221 -3.63 5.67 -24.11
N VAL A 222 -3.40 6.98 -24.16
CA VAL A 222 -2.31 7.61 -23.43
C VAL A 222 -2.67 7.56 -21.94
N MET A 223 -1.70 7.21 -21.10
CA MET A 223 -1.83 7.28 -19.66
C MET A 223 -2.19 8.71 -19.22
N VAL A 224 -3.23 8.84 -18.40
CA VAL A 224 -3.71 10.11 -17.87
C VAL A 224 -3.52 10.12 -16.36
N GLU A 225 -2.90 11.19 -15.86
CA GLU A 225 -2.74 11.43 -14.43
C GLU A 225 -3.89 12.31 -13.93
N TYR A 226 -4.44 11.94 -12.77
CA TYR A 226 -5.54 12.64 -12.11
C TYR A 226 -5.07 13.17 -10.76
N THR A 227 -5.61 14.29 -10.36
CA THR A 227 -5.27 14.96 -9.09
C THR A 227 -6.49 15.20 -8.21
N GLU A 228 -7.62 14.60 -8.56
CA GLU A 228 -8.84 14.69 -7.78
C GLU A 228 -8.77 13.85 -6.51
N GLY A 229 -9.61 14.22 -5.55
CA GLY A 229 -9.85 13.45 -4.34
C GLY A 229 -11.31 13.04 -4.22
N TYR A 230 -11.54 11.92 -3.59
CA TYR A 230 -12.86 11.36 -3.31
C TYR A 230 -12.94 10.91 -1.85
N VAL A 231 -14.11 11.01 -1.26
CA VAL A 231 -14.39 10.50 0.09
C VAL A 231 -15.59 9.58 0.04
N TYR A 232 -15.44 8.42 0.66
CA TYR A 232 -16.52 7.46 0.87
C TYR A 232 -17.01 7.54 2.31
N GLU A 233 -18.33 7.67 2.48
CA GLU A 233 -19.03 7.66 3.76
C GLU A 233 -19.65 6.29 3.99
N PRO A 234 -19.12 5.44 4.90
CA PRO A 234 -19.60 4.08 5.10
C PRO A 234 -21.08 4.02 5.54
N GLY A 235 -21.52 4.96 6.40
CA GLY A 235 -22.89 4.98 6.91
C GLY A 235 -23.94 5.17 5.82
N SER A 236 -23.67 6.00 4.81
CA SER A 236 -24.58 6.22 3.68
C SER A 236 -24.25 5.38 2.45
N ARG A 237 -23.07 4.74 2.43
CA ARG A 237 -22.49 4.01 1.29
C ARG A 237 -22.34 4.87 0.03
N LYS A 238 -22.01 6.15 0.20
CA LYS A 238 -21.91 7.12 -0.90
C LYS A 238 -20.52 7.71 -0.99
N TRP A 239 -20.12 8.01 -2.22
CA TRP A 239 -18.94 8.78 -2.54
C TRP A 239 -19.28 10.25 -2.78
N SER A 240 -18.34 11.12 -2.47
CA SER A 240 -18.36 12.54 -2.83
C SER A 240 -16.99 12.97 -3.32
N LYS A 241 -16.95 13.87 -4.30
CA LYS A 241 -15.70 14.49 -4.75
C LYS A 241 -15.24 15.53 -3.73
N ILE A 242 -13.94 15.57 -3.46
CA ILE A 242 -13.32 16.55 -2.55
C ILE A 242 -12.78 17.70 -3.40
N ALA A 243 -13.06 18.93 -2.98
CA ALA A 243 -12.46 20.10 -3.59
C ALA A 243 -10.97 20.18 -3.26
N GLY A 244 -10.13 20.36 -4.26
CA GLY A 244 -8.69 20.45 -4.10
C GLY A 244 -7.92 19.88 -5.29
N ASN A 245 -6.60 20.00 -5.20
CA ASN A 245 -5.65 19.42 -6.14
C ASN A 245 -4.65 18.59 -5.33
N PHE A 246 -4.59 17.30 -5.58
CA PHE A 246 -3.83 16.32 -4.80
C PHE A 246 -2.80 15.61 -5.71
N PRO A 247 -1.70 16.25 -6.09
CA PRO A 247 -0.71 15.67 -7.01
C PRO A 247 0.15 14.63 -6.27
N VAL A 248 -0.47 13.54 -5.80
CA VAL A 248 0.17 12.44 -5.08
C VAL A 248 -0.09 11.14 -5.83
N MET A 249 0.92 10.29 -5.97
CA MET A 249 0.79 9.03 -6.69
C MET A 249 1.83 8.02 -6.21
N ALA A 250 1.46 6.74 -6.18
CA ALA A 250 2.33 5.64 -5.76
C ALA A 250 2.99 5.88 -4.38
N GLY A 251 2.28 6.57 -3.50
CA GLY A 251 2.71 6.93 -2.16
C GLY A 251 1.89 6.25 -1.09
N THR A 252 2.06 6.74 0.14
CA THR A 252 1.27 6.31 1.29
C THR A 252 0.69 7.53 2.00
N ALA A 253 -0.43 7.33 2.68
CA ALA A 253 -1.03 8.32 3.56
C ALA A 253 -1.27 7.71 4.93
N ILE A 254 -1.13 8.54 5.95
CA ILE A 254 -1.42 8.17 7.34
C ILE A 254 -2.50 9.10 7.90
N PRO A 255 -3.39 8.61 8.77
CA PRO A 255 -4.34 9.47 9.45
C PRO A 255 -3.60 10.41 10.40
N TYR A 256 -4.08 11.64 10.51
CA TYR A 256 -3.56 12.62 11.44
C TYR A 256 -4.61 12.93 12.50
N GLU A 257 -4.33 12.53 13.73
CA GLU A 257 -5.12 12.96 14.88
C GLU A 257 -4.51 14.23 15.47
N LYS A 258 -5.32 15.28 15.59
CA LYS A 258 -4.86 16.48 16.27
C LYS A 258 -4.62 16.13 17.74
N ILE A 259 -3.35 16.10 18.15
CA ILE A 259 -3.00 15.99 19.56
C ILE A 259 -3.61 17.20 20.26
N ARG A 260 -4.56 16.95 21.15
CA ARG A 260 -5.22 17.96 21.98
C ARG A 260 -4.35 18.37 23.16
#